data_25642ca058858ed4581b1c8884d6455d
#
_entry.id   25642ca058858ed4581b1c8884d6455d
#
_cell.length_a   1.000
_cell.length_b   1.000
_cell.length_c   1.000
_cell.angle_alpha   90.00
_cell.angle_beta   90.00
_cell.angle_gamma   90.00
#
_symmetry.space_group_name_H-M   'P 1'
#
loop_
_entity.id
_entity.type
_entity.pdbx_description
1 polymer ?
#
loop_
_entity_poly.entity_id
_entity_poly.type
_entity_poly.pdbx_seq_one_letter_code
_entity_poly.pdbx_strand_id
1 'polypeptide(L)'
;LTALVAALIAPLVTGQYWMSLITQVYIYGLLALSVDLLLGHAGLYSLCQASFFAVAAYTTAILQVRYGYPTIVAAPAGLVAGTLLAGLYGCAVRTRGVYFILITIALGYIIWGAFYRWASFTGGDNGITNVPPPTVLGVSIASQTAYYYFVLGVAILCALGYRILTRSPFGLSLRGIKGSESRMQSLGYRTTMHLYVAFVISGAIASLAGVLYVYYNR
;
A
#
# COMPACT_ATOMS: atom_id res chain seq x y z
N LEU A 1 -3.44 -19.62 -13.84
CA LEU A 1 -3.90 -19.23 -15.19
C LEU A 1 -5.42 -19.02 -15.20
N THR A 2 -6.19 -19.92 -14.62
CA THR A 2 -7.67 -19.86 -14.54
C THR A 2 -8.18 -18.59 -13.84
N ALA A 3 -7.60 -18.21 -12.70
CA ALA A 3 -7.97 -17.00 -11.98
C ALA A 3 -7.71 -15.70 -12.79
N LEU A 4 -6.65 -15.67 -13.59
CA LEU A 4 -6.29 -14.53 -14.42
C LEU A 4 -7.23 -14.40 -15.62
N VAL A 5 -7.60 -15.51 -16.23
CA VAL A 5 -8.61 -15.56 -17.31
C VAL A 5 -9.98 -15.14 -16.78
N ALA A 6 -10.38 -15.63 -15.61
CA ALA A 6 -11.63 -15.22 -14.96
C ALA A 6 -11.63 -13.71 -14.65
N ALA A 7 -10.52 -13.15 -14.17
CA ALA A 7 -10.37 -11.72 -13.91
C ALA A 7 -10.49 -10.87 -15.20
N LEU A 8 -9.97 -11.34 -16.34
CA LEU A 8 -10.06 -10.64 -17.61
C LEU A 8 -11.49 -10.67 -18.21
N ILE A 9 -12.22 -11.76 -17.99
CA ILE A 9 -13.58 -11.96 -18.51
C ILE A 9 -14.64 -11.33 -17.60
N ALA A 10 -14.33 -11.15 -16.31
CA ALA A 10 -15.27 -10.63 -15.31
C ALA A 10 -16.06 -9.37 -15.79
N PRO A 11 -15.44 -8.33 -16.37
CA PRO A 11 -16.17 -7.13 -16.82
C PRO A 11 -17.19 -7.37 -17.92
N LEU A 12 -17.05 -8.48 -18.70
CA LEU A 12 -17.95 -8.82 -19.82
C LEU A 12 -19.21 -9.54 -19.34
N VAL A 13 -19.14 -10.21 -18.20
CA VAL A 13 -20.22 -11.06 -17.67
C VAL A 13 -20.90 -10.43 -16.47
N THR A 14 -20.19 -9.57 -15.71
CA THR A 14 -20.70 -9.01 -14.45
C THR A 14 -21.20 -7.58 -14.62
N GLY A 15 -22.30 -7.25 -13.90
CA GLY A 15 -22.82 -5.88 -13.83
C GLY A 15 -21.86 -4.91 -13.12
N GLN A 16 -22.14 -3.60 -13.25
CA GLN A 16 -21.29 -2.53 -12.69
C GLN A 16 -21.01 -2.68 -11.18
N TYR A 17 -21.98 -3.17 -10.42
CA TYR A 17 -21.84 -3.43 -8.99
C TYR A 17 -20.74 -4.45 -8.68
N TRP A 18 -20.77 -5.60 -9.35
CA TRP A 18 -19.75 -6.64 -9.15
C TRP A 18 -18.36 -6.21 -9.61
N MET A 19 -18.28 -5.45 -10.70
CA MET A 19 -17.02 -4.88 -11.18
C MET A 19 -16.40 -3.94 -10.14
N SER A 20 -17.22 -3.11 -9.49
CA SER A 20 -16.79 -2.24 -8.40
C SER A 20 -16.23 -3.05 -7.23
N LEU A 21 -16.96 -4.07 -6.77
CA LEU A 21 -16.49 -4.93 -5.68
C LEU A 21 -15.17 -5.63 -6.00
N ILE A 22 -15.03 -6.18 -7.21
CA ILE A 22 -13.80 -6.88 -7.61
C ILE A 22 -12.61 -5.89 -7.67
N THR A 23 -12.84 -4.66 -8.15
CA THR A 23 -11.80 -3.61 -8.14
C THR A 23 -11.34 -3.32 -6.71
N GLN A 24 -12.27 -3.20 -5.79
CA GLN A 24 -11.98 -2.99 -4.38
C GLN A 24 -11.18 -4.15 -3.76
N VAL A 25 -11.52 -5.39 -4.12
CA VAL A 25 -10.79 -6.60 -3.71
C VAL A 25 -9.34 -6.55 -4.18
N TYR A 26 -9.06 -6.10 -5.40
CA TYR A 26 -7.67 -5.95 -5.87
C TYR A 26 -6.90 -4.89 -5.11
N ILE A 27 -7.51 -3.75 -4.81
CA ILE A 27 -6.87 -2.68 -4.03
C ILE A 27 -6.54 -3.16 -2.61
N TYR A 28 -7.50 -3.79 -1.92
CA TYR A 28 -7.24 -4.37 -0.60
C TYR A 28 -6.32 -5.59 -0.66
N GLY A 29 -6.32 -6.33 -1.78
CA GLY A 29 -5.34 -7.39 -2.03
C GLY A 29 -3.91 -6.88 -2.04
N LEU A 30 -3.66 -5.70 -2.62
CA LEU A 30 -2.35 -5.04 -2.56
C LEU A 30 -1.97 -4.67 -1.11
N LEU A 31 -2.93 -4.15 -0.34
CA LEU A 31 -2.70 -3.87 1.08
C LEU A 31 -2.38 -5.16 1.85
N ALA A 32 -3.09 -6.25 1.56
CA ALA A 32 -2.83 -7.57 2.16
C ALA A 32 -1.43 -8.10 1.79
N LEU A 33 -0.97 -7.93 0.54
CA LEU A 33 0.39 -8.28 0.14
C LEU A 33 1.45 -7.49 0.92
N SER A 34 1.17 -6.22 1.26
CA SER A 34 2.07 -5.42 2.09
C SER A 34 2.21 -6.00 3.50
N VAL A 35 1.10 -6.42 4.10
CA VAL A 35 1.09 -7.08 5.42
C VAL A 35 1.77 -8.45 5.35
N ASP A 36 1.50 -9.24 4.30
CA ASP A 36 2.10 -10.58 4.13
C ASP A 36 3.62 -10.52 4.00
N LEU A 37 4.20 -9.48 3.38
CA LEU A 37 5.64 -9.31 3.32
C LEU A 37 6.28 -9.27 4.71
N LEU A 38 5.66 -8.56 5.65
CA LEU A 38 6.17 -8.43 7.01
C LEU A 38 5.82 -9.65 7.86
N LEU A 39 4.57 -10.04 7.89
CA LEU A 39 4.09 -11.15 8.72
C LEU A 39 4.52 -12.50 8.16
N GLY A 40 4.30 -12.70 6.86
CA GLY A 40 4.57 -13.96 6.18
C GLY A 40 6.04 -14.26 6.02
N HIS A 41 6.86 -13.28 5.66
CA HIS A 41 8.27 -13.47 5.31
C HIS A 41 9.26 -12.96 6.37
N ALA A 42 9.00 -11.80 6.98
CA ALA A 42 9.91 -11.19 7.96
C ALA A 42 9.59 -11.57 9.43
N GLY A 43 8.39 -12.09 9.71
CA GLY A 43 7.96 -12.40 11.07
C GLY A 43 7.65 -11.17 11.94
N LEU A 44 7.39 -10.01 11.30
CA LEU A 44 7.04 -8.76 11.98
C LEU A 44 5.52 -8.53 11.95
N TYR A 45 4.91 -8.46 13.12
CA TYR A 45 3.48 -8.17 13.28
C TYR A 45 3.25 -6.65 13.30
N SER A 46 3.11 -6.02 12.12
CA SER A 46 2.88 -4.59 11.98
C SER A 46 1.41 -4.27 11.72
N LEU A 47 0.85 -3.31 12.46
CA LEU A 47 -0.53 -2.84 12.33
C LEU A 47 -0.61 -1.38 11.81
N CYS A 48 0.51 -0.77 11.40
CA CYS A 48 0.53 0.60 10.89
C CYS A 48 0.40 0.69 9.36
N GLN A 49 0.13 -0.40 8.63
CA GLN A 49 0.04 -0.39 7.16
C GLN A 49 -1.08 0.53 6.65
N ALA A 50 -2.19 0.60 7.39
CA ALA A 50 -3.27 1.51 7.10
C ALA A 50 -2.85 2.99 7.11
N SER A 51 -1.82 3.36 7.89
CA SER A 51 -1.30 4.73 7.93
C SER A 51 -0.60 5.11 6.64
N PHE A 52 0.20 4.21 6.06
CA PHE A 52 0.88 4.45 4.78
C PHE A 52 -0.13 4.56 3.64
N PHE A 53 -1.12 3.69 3.66
CA PHE A 53 -2.27 3.73 2.75
C PHE A 53 -3.00 5.08 2.87
N ALA A 54 -3.36 5.51 4.08
CA ALA A 54 -4.10 6.75 4.32
C ALA A 54 -3.28 7.98 3.92
N VAL A 55 -1.99 8.07 4.30
CA VAL A 55 -1.14 9.21 3.93
C VAL A 55 -0.99 9.33 2.42
N ALA A 56 -0.78 8.22 1.71
CA ALA A 56 -0.71 8.23 0.27
C ALA A 56 -2.03 8.68 -0.37
N ALA A 57 -3.16 8.18 0.14
CA ALA A 57 -4.50 8.53 -0.32
C ALA A 57 -4.79 10.03 -0.12
N TYR A 58 -4.64 10.53 1.10
CA TYR A 58 -4.91 11.94 1.41
C TYR A 58 -3.97 12.88 0.68
N THR A 59 -2.68 12.57 0.58
CA THR A 59 -1.73 13.40 -0.18
C THR A 59 -2.15 13.52 -1.64
N THR A 60 -2.53 12.41 -2.28
CA THR A 60 -3.01 12.40 -3.67
C THR A 60 -4.28 13.22 -3.82
N ALA A 61 -5.28 13.02 -2.94
CA ALA A 61 -6.55 13.73 -2.98
C ALA A 61 -6.37 15.24 -2.77
N ILE A 62 -5.56 15.65 -1.78
CA ILE A 62 -5.30 17.06 -1.48
C ILE A 62 -4.63 17.76 -2.66
N LEU A 63 -3.61 17.15 -3.24
CA LEU A 63 -2.90 17.74 -4.38
C LEU A 63 -3.81 17.93 -5.60
N GLN A 64 -4.75 17.04 -5.84
CA GLN A 64 -5.67 17.16 -6.97
C GLN A 64 -6.83 18.11 -6.69
N VAL A 65 -7.51 17.96 -5.53
CA VAL A 65 -8.74 18.72 -5.26
C VAL A 65 -8.44 20.16 -4.85
N ARG A 66 -7.39 20.39 -4.03
CA ARG A 66 -7.09 21.74 -3.53
C ARG A 66 -6.10 22.50 -4.39
N TYR A 67 -5.10 21.82 -4.93
CA TYR A 67 -4.02 22.47 -5.68
C TYR A 67 -4.15 22.28 -7.19
N GLY A 68 -5.11 21.47 -7.67
CA GLY A 68 -5.36 21.27 -9.10
C GLY A 68 -4.22 20.57 -9.86
N TYR A 69 -3.32 19.88 -9.15
CA TYR A 69 -2.23 19.16 -9.81
C TYR A 69 -2.75 17.99 -10.64
N PRO A 70 -2.15 17.72 -11.81
CA PRO A 70 -2.51 16.58 -12.64
C PRO A 70 -2.14 15.25 -11.93
N THR A 71 -2.84 14.20 -12.28
CA THR A 71 -2.65 12.84 -11.72
C THR A 71 -1.19 12.38 -11.79
N ILE A 72 -0.49 12.72 -12.87
CA ILE A 72 0.92 12.33 -13.10
C ILE A 72 1.87 12.89 -12.04
N VAL A 73 1.49 13.96 -11.35
CA VAL A 73 2.25 14.55 -10.24
C VAL A 73 1.69 14.10 -8.90
N ALA A 74 0.36 14.12 -8.75
CA ALA A 74 -0.29 13.83 -7.48
C ALA A 74 -0.13 12.36 -7.04
N ALA A 75 -0.26 11.40 -7.97
CA ALA A 75 -0.15 9.98 -7.64
C ALA A 75 1.28 9.58 -7.20
N PRO A 76 2.36 9.94 -7.91
CA PRO A 76 3.72 9.70 -7.41
C PRO A 76 4.03 10.44 -6.11
N ALA A 77 3.53 11.68 -5.94
CA ALA A 77 3.73 12.42 -4.69
C ALA A 77 3.08 11.71 -3.50
N GLY A 78 1.86 11.17 -3.65
CA GLY A 78 1.21 10.36 -2.64
C GLY A 78 1.98 9.09 -2.32
N LEU A 79 2.45 8.37 -3.35
CA LEU A 79 3.28 7.18 -3.18
C LEU A 79 4.58 7.49 -2.40
N VAL A 80 5.26 8.57 -2.76
CA VAL A 80 6.49 9.02 -2.09
C VAL A 80 6.20 9.42 -0.65
N ALA A 81 5.15 10.19 -0.39
CA ALA A 81 4.79 10.62 0.97
C ALA A 81 4.53 9.42 1.91
N GLY A 82 3.73 8.44 1.47
CA GLY A 82 3.47 7.23 2.25
C GLY A 82 4.71 6.37 2.43
N THR A 83 5.57 6.26 1.40
CA THR A 83 6.85 5.52 1.49
C THR A 83 7.85 6.21 2.43
N LEU A 84 7.92 7.54 2.41
CA LEU A 84 8.75 8.31 3.35
C LEU A 84 8.28 8.11 4.79
N LEU A 85 6.97 8.12 5.02
CA LEU A 85 6.42 7.81 6.33
C LEU A 85 6.81 6.38 6.78
N ALA A 86 6.76 5.41 5.85
CA ALA A 86 7.23 4.05 6.14
C ALA A 86 8.72 4.03 6.48
N GLY A 87 9.54 4.83 5.82
CA GLY A 87 10.95 5.02 6.17
C GLY A 87 11.15 5.56 7.59
N LEU A 88 10.39 6.58 7.98
CA LEU A 88 10.41 7.13 9.34
C LEU A 88 9.97 6.10 10.38
N TYR A 89 8.85 5.42 10.14
CA TYR A 89 8.29 4.41 11.05
C TYR A 89 9.12 3.12 11.08
N GLY A 90 9.90 2.87 10.03
CA GLY A 90 10.83 1.74 9.96
C GLY A 90 11.87 1.70 11.09
N CYS A 91 12.15 2.84 11.75
CA CYS A 91 12.98 2.87 12.96
C CYS A 91 12.40 2.00 14.10
N ALA A 92 11.08 1.79 14.13
CA ALA A 92 10.41 0.92 15.10
C ALA A 92 10.83 -0.56 14.98
N VAL A 93 11.40 -0.98 13.84
CA VAL A 93 11.91 -2.35 13.62
C VAL A 93 13.05 -2.72 14.59
N ARG A 94 13.64 -1.75 15.28
CA ARG A 94 14.62 -2.00 16.36
C ARG A 94 14.00 -2.64 17.60
N THR A 95 12.68 -2.47 17.80
CA THR A 95 11.94 -3.13 18.89
C THR A 95 11.48 -4.51 18.45
N ARG A 96 11.22 -5.40 19.40
CA ARG A 96 10.91 -6.82 19.13
C ARG A 96 9.63 -7.26 19.84
N GLY A 97 9.00 -8.30 19.28
CA GLY A 97 7.86 -8.96 19.90
C GLY A 97 6.67 -8.03 20.12
N VAL A 98 6.06 -8.12 21.29
CA VAL A 98 4.85 -7.36 21.65
C VAL A 98 5.07 -5.85 21.62
N TYR A 99 6.27 -5.38 21.99
CA TYR A 99 6.59 -3.94 21.96
C TYR A 99 6.51 -3.36 20.55
N PHE A 100 6.95 -4.11 19.54
CA PHE A 100 6.82 -3.69 18.13
C PHE A 100 5.35 -3.53 17.73
N ILE A 101 4.48 -4.47 18.14
CA ILE A 101 3.04 -4.41 17.86
C ILE A 101 2.44 -3.15 18.49
N LEU A 102 2.72 -2.90 19.77
CA LEU A 102 2.20 -1.73 20.50
C LEU A 102 2.64 -0.41 19.87
N ILE A 103 3.91 -0.30 19.47
CA ILE A 103 4.44 0.90 18.81
C ILE A 103 3.76 1.10 17.45
N THR A 104 3.58 0.06 16.65
CA THR A 104 2.93 0.19 15.33
C THR A 104 1.46 0.57 15.46
N ILE A 105 0.74 0.10 16.48
CA ILE A 105 -0.61 0.56 16.80
C ILE A 105 -0.62 2.04 17.16
N ALA A 106 0.26 2.45 18.07
CA ALA A 106 0.35 3.85 18.50
C ALA A 106 0.65 4.79 17.33
N LEU A 107 1.61 4.41 16.47
CA LEU A 107 1.93 5.14 15.24
C LEU A 107 0.72 5.22 14.29
N GLY A 108 -0.07 4.16 14.21
CA GLY A 108 -1.33 4.15 13.47
C GLY A 108 -2.33 5.18 13.98
N TYR A 109 -2.52 5.22 15.30
CA TYR A 109 -3.42 6.18 15.94
C TYR A 109 -2.95 7.64 15.82
N ILE A 110 -1.64 7.90 15.78
CA ILE A 110 -1.11 9.26 15.56
C ILE A 110 -1.56 9.79 14.19
N ILE A 111 -1.44 8.99 13.12
CA ILE A 111 -1.87 9.41 11.78
C ILE A 111 -3.39 9.55 11.72
N TRP A 112 -4.13 8.59 12.27
CA TRP A 112 -5.59 8.69 12.33
C TRP A 112 -6.03 9.96 13.06
N GLY A 113 -5.47 10.22 14.25
CA GLY A 113 -5.79 11.41 15.03
C GLY A 113 -5.41 12.72 14.33
N ALA A 114 -4.29 12.74 13.61
CA ALA A 114 -3.88 13.89 12.82
C ALA A 114 -4.90 14.19 11.71
N PHE A 115 -5.33 13.19 10.95
CA PHE A 115 -6.32 13.37 9.87
C PHE A 115 -7.71 13.72 10.41
N TYR A 116 -8.13 13.10 11.49
CA TYR A 116 -9.41 13.35 12.12
C TYR A 116 -9.51 14.79 12.67
N ARG A 117 -8.49 15.25 13.40
CA ARG A 117 -8.45 16.57 14.01
C ARG A 117 -8.27 17.70 13.00
N TRP A 118 -7.58 17.44 11.91
CA TRP A 118 -7.30 18.46 10.89
C TRP A 118 -8.42 18.55 9.86
N ALA A 119 -9.66 18.61 10.33
CA ALA A 119 -10.87 18.58 9.49
C ALA A 119 -10.89 19.66 8.40
N SER A 120 -10.33 20.85 8.67
CA SER A 120 -10.21 21.93 7.67
C SER A 120 -9.35 21.55 6.45
N PHE A 121 -8.45 20.58 6.60
CA PHE A 121 -7.51 20.16 5.55
C PHE A 121 -7.86 18.81 4.93
N THR A 122 -8.37 17.87 5.72
CA THR A 122 -8.68 16.50 5.32
C THR A 122 -10.15 16.23 5.05
N GLY A 123 -11.04 17.17 5.46
CA GLY A 123 -12.48 16.95 5.45
C GLY A 123 -13.00 16.22 6.69
N GLY A 124 -12.14 15.82 7.63
CA GLY A 124 -12.50 15.09 8.85
C GLY A 124 -13.23 13.76 8.54
N ASP A 125 -14.37 13.53 9.17
CA ASP A 125 -15.21 12.33 9.00
C ASP A 125 -15.73 12.15 7.57
N ASN A 126 -15.99 13.26 6.84
CA ASN A 126 -16.54 13.18 5.49
C ASN A 126 -15.46 12.86 4.44
N GLY A 127 -14.17 13.00 4.77
CA GLY A 127 -13.08 12.82 3.83
C GLY A 127 -13.07 13.87 2.72
N ILE A 128 -12.24 13.63 1.68
CA ILE A 128 -12.16 14.49 0.50
C ILE A 128 -12.97 13.84 -0.61
N THR A 129 -14.04 14.52 -1.02
CA THR A 129 -14.91 14.12 -2.13
C THR A 129 -14.54 14.86 -3.41
N ASN A 130 -15.13 14.45 -4.56
CA ASN A 130 -14.94 15.08 -5.87
C ASN A 130 -13.50 15.02 -6.40
N VAL A 131 -12.81 13.92 -6.17
CA VAL A 131 -11.49 13.69 -6.78
C VAL A 131 -11.66 13.49 -8.28
N PRO A 132 -10.96 14.28 -9.15
CA PRO A 132 -11.08 14.13 -10.59
C PRO A 132 -10.61 12.74 -11.05
N PRO A 133 -11.15 12.23 -12.17
CA PRO A 133 -10.76 10.94 -12.72
C PRO A 133 -9.26 10.93 -13.04
N PRO A 134 -8.59 9.78 -12.85
CA PRO A 134 -7.17 9.69 -13.13
C PRO A 134 -6.91 9.87 -14.62
N THR A 135 -5.95 10.73 -14.95
CA THR A 135 -5.44 10.92 -16.30
C THR A 135 -4.08 10.26 -16.42
N VAL A 136 -3.95 9.24 -17.27
CA VAL A 136 -2.69 8.57 -17.57
C VAL A 136 -2.31 8.86 -19.02
N LEU A 137 -1.14 9.47 -19.23
CA LEU A 137 -0.64 9.84 -20.55
C LEU A 137 -1.63 10.67 -21.41
N GLY A 138 -2.41 11.54 -20.77
CA GLY A 138 -3.39 12.40 -21.46
C GLY A 138 -4.75 11.73 -21.72
N VAL A 139 -4.90 10.43 -21.42
CA VAL A 139 -6.17 9.71 -21.51
C VAL A 139 -6.84 9.73 -20.13
N SER A 140 -8.06 10.28 -20.06
CA SER A 140 -8.85 10.22 -18.82
C SER A 140 -9.47 8.84 -18.66
N ILE A 141 -9.12 8.16 -17.56
CA ILE A 141 -9.72 6.88 -17.17
C ILE A 141 -11.02 7.15 -16.42
N ALA A 142 -12.00 7.74 -17.11
CA ALA A 142 -13.29 8.08 -16.52
C ALA A 142 -14.24 6.89 -16.42
N SER A 143 -14.12 5.90 -17.34
CA SER A 143 -14.98 4.72 -17.34
C SER A 143 -14.57 3.72 -16.27
N GLN A 144 -15.57 3.14 -15.60
CA GLN A 144 -15.37 2.14 -14.54
C GLN A 144 -14.62 0.90 -15.07
N THR A 145 -14.90 0.50 -16.31
CA THR A 145 -14.25 -0.63 -16.97
C THR A 145 -12.76 -0.36 -17.23
N ALA A 146 -12.41 0.83 -17.70
CA ALA A 146 -11.01 1.20 -17.93
C ALA A 146 -10.24 1.25 -16.61
N TYR A 147 -10.87 1.76 -15.54
CA TYR A 147 -10.28 1.79 -14.22
C TYR A 147 -10.05 0.39 -13.65
N TYR A 148 -11.02 -0.52 -13.84
CA TYR A 148 -10.87 -1.93 -13.46
C TYR A 148 -9.63 -2.57 -14.09
N TYR A 149 -9.47 -2.45 -15.42
CA TYR A 149 -8.30 -3.02 -16.10
C TYR A 149 -6.99 -2.36 -15.70
N PHE A 150 -7.01 -1.07 -15.41
CA PHE A 150 -5.85 -0.35 -14.89
C PHE A 150 -5.43 -0.91 -13.52
N VAL A 151 -6.37 -1.04 -12.58
CA VAL A 151 -6.09 -1.60 -11.24
C VAL A 151 -5.65 -3.06 -11.33
N LEU A 152 -6.29 -3.85 -12.20
CA LEU A 152 -5.89 -5.24 -12.44
C LEU A 152 -4.45 -5.33 -12.94
N GLY A 153 -4.06 -4.50 -13.91
CA GLY A 153 -2.70 -4.44 -14.43
C GLY A 153 -1.68 -4.10 -13.34
N VAL A 154 -1.96 -3.07 -12.53
CA VAL A 154 -1.11 -2.69 -11.40
C VAL A 154 -1.03 -3.81 -10.36
N ALA A 155 -2.14 -4.46 -10.04
CA ALA A 155 -2.17 -5.57 -9.09
C ALA A 155 -1.33 -6.76 -9.57
N ILE A 156 -1.42 -7.12 -10.87
CA ILE A 156 -0.61 -8.19 -11.46
C ILE A 156 0.88 -7.83 -11.42
N LEU A 157 1.25 -6.62 -11.82
CA LEU A 157 2.65 -6.17 -11.79
C LEU A 157 3.21 -6.18 -10.37
N CYS A 158 2.44 -5.71 -9.40
CA CYS A 158 2.82 -5.72 -7.99
C CYS A 158 2.96 -7.16 -7.46
N ALA A 159 2.03 -8.06 -7.80
CA ALA A 159 2.09 -9.48 -7.41
C ALA A 159 3.29 -10.20 -8.03
N LEU A 160 3.64 -9.89 -9.28
CA LEU A 160 4.84 -10.41 -9.94
C LEU A 160 6.11 -9.89 -9.26
N GLY A 161 6.19 -8.58 -9.00
CA GLY A 161 7.30 -7.98 -8.28
C GLY A 161 7.45 -8.57 -6.87
N TYR A 162 6.34 -8.75 -6.16
CA TYR A 162 6.30 -9.42 -4.87
C TYR A 162 6.84 -10.85 -4.94
N ARG A 163 6.42 -11.64 -5.94
CA ARG A 163 6.88 -13.00 -6.15
C ARG A 163 8.38 -13.06 -6.45
N ILE A 164 8.89 -12.13 -7.26
CA ILE A 164 10.33 -12.02 -7.55
C ILE A 164 11.08 -11.66 -6.27
N LEU A 165 10.61 -10.67 -5.53
CA LEU A 165 11.21 -10.24 -4.26
C LEU A 165 11.29 -11.37 -3.24
N THR A 166 10.21 -12.10 -3.03
CA THR A 166 10.14 -13.18 -2.02
C THR A 166 10.95 -14.43 -2.39
N ARG A 167 11.25 -14.62 -3.69
CA ARG A 167 12.11 -15.69 -4.20
C ARG A 167 13.57 -15.28 -4.35
N SER A 168 13.87 -13.99 -4.24
CA SER A 168 15.22 -13.46 -4.31
C SER A 168 16.05 -13.83 -3.07
N PRO A 169 17.40 -13.67 -3.10
CA PRO A 169 18.25 -13.83 -1.91
C PRO A 169 17.79 -12.97 -0.73
N PHE A 170 17.24 -11.78 -1.01
CA PHE A 170 16.65 -10.91 0.02
C PHE A 170 15.44 -11.57 0.70
N GLY A 171 14.50 -12.13 -0.06
CA GLY A 171 13.34 -12.85 0.49
C GLY A 171 13.73 -14.10 1.28
N LEU A 172 14.78 -14.81 0.84
CA LEU A 172 15.33 -15.96 1.58
C LEU A 172 15.96 -15.51 2.90
N SER A 173 16.70 -14.39 2.93
CA SER A 173 17.28 -13.85 4.16
C SER A 173 16.19 -13.43 5.16
N LEU A 174 15.06 -12.86 4.71
CA LEU A 174 13.94 -12.53 5.58
C LEU A 174 13.34 -13.78 6.24
N ARG A 175 13.16 -14.86 5.48
CA ARG A 175 12.67 -16.15 6.03
C ARG A 175 13.67 -16.73 7.03
N GLY A 176 14.96 -16.61 6.77
CA GLY A 176 16.01 -16.99 7.72
C GLY A 176 15.91 -16.22 9.03
N ILE A 177 15.73 -14.88 8.95
CA ILE A 177 15.55 -14.00 10.11
C ILE A 177 14.28 -14.37 10.89
N LYS A 178 13.17 -14.63 10.20
CA LYS A 178 11.92 -15.12 10.81
C LYS A 178 12.13 -16.42 11.58
N GLY A 179 12.95 -17.33 11.05
CA GLY A 179 13.23 -18.62 11.71
C GLY A 179 14.11 -18.48 12.97
N SER A 180 15.17 -17.70 12.91
CA SER A 180 16.05 -17.39 14.05
C SER A 180 16.92 -16.18 13.74
N GLU A 181 16.59 -15.06 14.34
CA GLU A 181 17.33 -13.82 14.15
C GLU A 181 18.79 -13.93 14.67
N SER A 182 19.00 -14.54 15.84
CA SER A 182 20.33 -14.72 16.44
C SER A 182 21.25 -15.56 15.55
N ARG A 183 20.70 -16.61 14.94
CA ARG A 183 21.45 -17.47 14.01
C ARG A 183 21.87 -16.71 12.76
N MET A 184 20.99 -15.88 12.20
CA MET A 184 21.31 -15.05 11.04
C MET A 184 22.35 -13.97 11.37
N GLN A 185 22.32 -13.42 12.59
CA GLN A 185 23.37 -12.50 13.07
C GLN A 185 24.73 -13.19 13.19
N SER A 186 24.77 -14.40 13.72
CA SER A 186 26.01 -15.19 13.80
C SER A 186 26.60 -15.53 12.42
N LEU A 187 25.76 -15.60 11.37
CA LEU A 187 26.18 -15.77 9.99
C LEU A 187 26.62 -14.44 9.32
N GLY A 188 26.64 -13.32 10.07
CA GLY A 188 27.10 -12.02 9.59
C GLY A 188 26.01 -11.16 8.92
N TYR A 189 24.75 -11.57 8.91
CA TYR A 189 23.66 -10.76 8.32
C TYR A 189 23.29 -9.59 9.22
N ARG A 190 23.13 -8.40 8.63
CA ARG A 190 22.60 -7.20 9.31
C ARG A 190 21.08 -7.28 9.38
N THR A 191 20.53 -8.08 10.31
CA THR A 191 19.10 -8.41 10.41
C THR A 191 18.23 -7.16 10.49
N THR A 192 18.59 -6.18 11.31
CA THR A 192 17.84 -4.92 11.45
C THR A 192 17.71 -4.17 10.13
N MET A 193 18.76 -4.14 9.30
CA MET A 193 18.72 -3.46 8.01
C MET A 193 17.82 -4.19 7.02
N HIS A 194 17.86 -5.53 6.99
CA HIS A 194 16.98 -6.33 6.16
C HIS A 194 15.50 -6.14 6.53
N LEU A 195 15.21 -6.13 7.83
CA LEU A 195 13.86 -5.89 8.34
C LEU A 195 13.38 -4.45 8.05
N TYR A 196 14.27 -3.46 8.19
CA TYR A 196 13.98 -2.08 7.83
C TYR A 196 13.61 -1.92 6.36
N VAL A 197 14.43 -2.48 5.46
CA VAL A 197 14.16 -2.44 4.01
C VAL A 197 12.85 -3.15 3.67
N ALA A 198 12.59 -4.32 4.28
CA ALA A 198 11.31 -5.02 4.11
C ALA A 198 10.13 -4.18 4.56
N PHE A 199 10.27 -3.44 5.67
CA PHE A 199 9.25 -2.54 6.19
C PHE A 199 8.96 -1.38 5.23
N VAL A 200 9.99 -0.75 4.67
CA VAL A 200 9.85 0.33 3.68
C VAL A 200 9.19 -0.17 2.39
N ILE A 201 9.60 -1.33 1.88
CA ILE A 201 8.99 -1.94 0.68
C ILE A 201 7.51 -2.26 0.94
N SER A 202 7.19 -2.83 2.10
CA SER A 202 5.82 -3.09 2.52
C SER A 202 5.00 -1.80 2.57
N GLY A 203 5.54 -0.73 3.16
CA GLY A 203 4.90 0.58 3.18
C GLY A 203 4.69 1.17 1.79
N ALA A 204 5.62 0.97 0.86
CA ALA A 204 5.47 1.40 -0.54
C ALA A 204 4.31 0.67 -1.24
N ILE A 205 4.16 -0.64 -1.01
CA ILE A 205 3.02 -1.42 -1.55
C ILE A 205 1.69 -0.92 -0.95
N ALA A 206 1.65 -0.67 0.37
CA ALA A 206 0.47 -0.12 1.03
C ALA A 206 0.12 1.29 0.51
N SER A 207 1.13 2.14 0.28
CA SER A 207 0.96 3.47 -0.30
C SER A 207 0.41 3.42 -1.73
N LEU A 208 0.88 2.47 -2.54
CA LEU A 208 0.35 2.25 -3.89
C LEU A 208 -1.13 1.89 -3.84
N ALA A 209 -1.53 0.99 -2.92
CA ALA A 209 -2.94 0.66 -2.72
C ALA A 209 -3.76 1.88 -2.30
N GLY A 210 -3.21 2.76 -1.44
CA GLY A 210 -3.85 4.02 -1.03
C GLY A 210 -4.08 4.99 -2.18
N VAL A 211 -3.09 5.17 -3.06
CA VAL A 211 -3.23 6.00 -4.27
C VAL A 211 -4.34 5.46 -5.18
N LEU A 212 -4.40 4.15 -5.39
CA LEU A 212 -5.47 3.54 -6.20
C LEU A 212 -6.84 3.71 -5.54
N TYR A 213 -6.92 3.60 -4.21
CA TYR A 213 -8.18 3.72 -3.50
C TYR A 213 -8.86 5.08 -3.66
N VAL A 214 -8.08 6.17 -3.71
CA VAL A 214 -8.61 7.53 -3.92
C VAL A 214 -9.41 7.63 -5.21
N TYR A 215 -8.91 7.08 -6.29
CA TYR A 215 -9.58 7.11 -7.58
C TYR A 215 -10.74 6.13 -7.69
N TYR A 216 -10.79 5.14 -6.82
CA TYR A 216 -11.92 4.23 -6.70
C TYR A 216 -13.11 4.88 -5.98
N ASN A 217 -12.84 5.62 -4.89
CA ASN A 217 -13.86 6.20 -4.00
C ASN A 217 -14.14 7.69 -4.31
N ARG A 218 -14.07 8.07 -5.57
CA ARG A 218 -14.30 9.44 -6.06
C ARG A 218 -15.77 9.83 -6.11
#